data_772ff71b656f19e273f99b23f520cf1e
#
_entry.id   772ff71b656f19e273f99b23f520cf1e
#
_cell.length_a   1.000
_cell.length_b   1.000
_cell.length_c   1.000
_cell.angle_alpha   90.00
_cell.angle_beta   90.00
_cell.angle_gamma   90.00
#
_symmetry.space_group_name_H-M   'P 1'
#
loop_
_entity.id
_entity.type
_entity.pdbx_description
1 polymer ?
#
loop_
_entity_poly.entity_id
_entity_poly.type
_entity_poly.pdbx_seq_one_letter_code
_entity_poly.pdbx_strand_id
1 'polypeptide(L)'
;MAVTSIEIKERGPYSEGMSFGDVGAYEQLDGTVHFAVDPSDSANSLITDLELAPKNSAGLVEFSADFRILKPVDQQKGSHKLFFDVVNRGNPLSPARINSTPESDR
;
A
#
# COMPACT_ATOMS: atom_id res chain seq x y z
N MET A 1 -9.84 -13.47 3.60
CA MET A 1 -9.44 -12.07 3.65
C MET A 1 -9.97 -11.35 2.44
N ALA A 2 -10.53 -10.24 2.66
CA ALA A 2 -11.21 -9.65 1.55
C ALA A 2 -10.89 -8.18 1.42
N VAL A 3 -10.04 -7.89 0.46
CA VAL A 3 -9.98 -6.56 -0.12
C VAL A 3 -11.27 -6.37 -0.89
N THR A 4 -12.07 -5.38 -0.50
CA THR A 4 -13.36 -5.13 -1.15
C THR A 4 -13.25 -4.10 -2.25
N SER A 5 -12.35 -3.13 -2.11
CA SER A 5 -12.11 -2.14 -3.15
C SER A 5 -10.76 -1.45 -2.94
N ILE A 6 -10.28 -0.88 -4.03
CA ILE A 6 -9.09 -0.02 -4.03
C ILE A 6 -9.49 1.29 -4.67
N GLU A 7 -9.27 2.39 -3.95
CA GLU A 7 -9.56 3.73 -4.44
C GLU A 7 -8.25 4.47 -4.68
N ILE A 8 -7.98 4.84 -5.92
CA ILE A 8 -6.80 5.64 -6.26
C ILE A 8 -7.21 7.10 -6.22
N LYS A 9 -6.62 7.85 -5.28
CA LYS A 9 -6.96 9.25 -5.08
C LYS A 9 -6.06 10.19 -5.82
N GLU A 10 -4.78 9.83 -5.96
CA GLU A 10 -3.81 10.62 -6.68
C GLU A 10 -2.92 9.73 -7.51
N ARG A 11 -2.54 10.22 -8.69
CA ARG A 11 -1.64 9.54 -9.60
C ARG A 11 -0.79 10.57 -10.31
N GLY A 12 0.52 10.38 -10.31
CA GLY A 12 1.41 11.31 -10.95
C GLY A 12 2.83 10.77 -11.06
N PRO A 13 3.73 11.56 -11.68
CA PRO A 13 5.12 11.16 -11.78
C PRO A 13 5.80 11.17 -10.41
N TYR A 14 6.67 10.19 -10.19
CA TYR A 14 7.51 10.15 -9.00
C TYR A 14 8.80 10.94 -9.25
N SER A 15 9.21 11.72 -8.26
CA SER A 15 10.47 12.51 -8.35
C SER A 15 10.53 13.37 -9.62
N GLU A 16 9.44 14.04 -9.93
CA GLU A 16 9.28 14.93 -11.08
C GLU A 16 9.55 14.26 -12.43
N GLY A 17 9.34 12.95 -12.51
CA GLY A 17 9.56 12.20 -13.74
C GLY A 17 11.00 11.82 -14.02
N MET A 18 11.87 11.91 -13.02
CA MET A 18 13.27 11.52 -13.16
C MET A 18 13.40 10.08 -13.64
N SER A 19 14.31 9.86 -14.59
CA SER A 19 14.63 8.52 -15.08
C SER A 19 15.65 7.83 -14.16
N PHE A 20 15.40 6.57 -13.82
CA PHE A 20 16.26 5.76 -12.95
C PHE A 20 16.93 4.66 -13.76
N GLY A 21 18.09 4.98 -14.35
CA GLY A 21 18.85 4.02 -15.14
C GLY A 21 18.05 3.42 -16.30
N ASP A 22 18.19 2.13 -16.51
CA ASP A 22 17.52 1.40 -17.61
C ASP A 22 16.03 1.19 -17.34
N VAL A 23 15.57 1.33 -16.10
CA VAL A 23 14.17 1.18 -15.74
C VAL A 23 13.34 2.35 -16.25
N GLY A 24 13.94 3.54 -16.33
CA GLY A 24 13.25 4.74 -16.76
C GLY A 24 12.53 5.45 -15.61
N ALA A 25 11.48 6.18 -15.95
CA ALA A 25 10.71 6.94 -14.97
C ALA A 25 9.76 6.07 -14.16
N TYR A 26 9.42 6.53 -12.96
CA TYR A 26 8.45 5.90 -12.08
C TYR A 26 7.20 6.77 -11.94
N GLU A 27 6.08 6.14 -11.66
CA GLU A 27 4.88 6.83 -11.26
C GLU A 27 4.50 6.47 -9.84
N GLN A 28 3.77 7.38 -9.20
CA GLN A 28 3.29 7.23 -7.82
C GLN A 28 1.77 7.18 -7.81
N LEU A 29 1.22 6.19 -7.13
CA LEU A 29 -0.21 6.05 -6.90
C LEU A 29 -0.43 6.14 -5.39
N ASP A 30 -1.28 7.06 -4.98
CA ASP A 30 -1.70 7.18 -3.59
C ASP A 30 -3.20 6.92 -3.49
N GLY A 31 -3.61 6.18 -2.50
CA GLY A 31 -5.01 5.87 -2.35
C GLY A 31 -5.35 5.17 -1.05
N THR A 32 -6.53 4.56 -1.04
CA THR A 32 -7.06 3.84 0.11
C THR A 32 -7.50 2.46 -0.33
N VAL A 33 -7.11 1.45 0.43
CA VAL A 33 -7.58 0.08 0.25
C VAL A 33 -8.60 -0.23 1.34
N HIS A 34 -9.73 -0.80 0.94
CA HIS A 34 -10.83 -1.15 1.83
C HIS A 34 -10.91 -2.66 2.02
N PHE A 35 -11.14 -3.06 3.26
CA PHE A 35 -11.18 -4.47 3.65
C PHE A 35 -12.49 -4.78 4.38
N ALA A 36 -12.91 -6.04 4.26
CA ALA A 36 -13.94 -6.62 5.12
C ALA A 36 -13.48 -8.02 5.48
N VAL A 37 -13.37 -8.31 6.77
CA VAL A 37 -12.89 -9.61 7.24
C VAL A 37 -13.91 -10.28 8.14
N ASP A 38 -14.00 -11.62 8.05
CA ASP A 38 -14.91 -12.42 8.86
C ASP A 38 -14.19 -12.84 10.15
N PRO A 39 -14.64 -12.34 11.32
CA PRO A 39 -14.01 -12.72 12.59
C PRO A 39 -14.24 -14.20 12.95
N SER A 40 -15.22 -14.86 12.34
CA SER A 40 -15.47 -16.28 12.58
C SER A 40 -14.63 -17.22 11.72
N ASP A 41 -13.94 -16.71 10.70
CA ASP A 41 -13.05 -17.50 9.86
C ASP A 41 -11.81 -17.92 10.66
N SER A 42 -11.50 -19.22 10.64
CA SER A 42 -10.35 -19.76 11.36
C SER A 42 -9.02 -19.13 10.94
N ALA A 43 -8.89 -18.66 9.71
CA ALA A 43 -7.71 -17.97 9.21
C ALA A 43 -7.45 -16.65 9.96
N ASN A 44 -8.49 -16.06 10.57
CA ASN A 44 -8.41 -14.80 11.29
C ASN A 44 -8.34 -14.97 12.81
N SER A 45 -8.23 -16.21 13.31
CA SER A 45 -8.32 -16.52 14.74
C SER A 45 -7.21 -15.89 15.59
N LEU A 46 -6.06 -15.61 14.98
CA LEU A 46 -4.92 -15.02 15.70
C LEU A 46 -4.93 -13.50 15.74
N ILE A 47 -5.90 -12.86 15.10
CA ILE A 47 -6.01 -11.41 15.13
C ILE A 47 -6.63 -11.01 16.46
N THR A 48 -5.84 -10.26 17.27
CA THR A 48 -6.25 -9.86 18.60
C THR A 48 -7.49 -8.97 18.56
N ASP A 49 -8.49 -9.33 19.39
CA ASP A 49 -9.71 -8.56 19.59
C ASP A 49 -10.55 -8.32 18.33
N LEU A 50 -10.33 -9.07 17.26
CA LEU A 50 -11.12 -8.92 16.06
C LEU A 50 -12.61 -9.13 16.31
N GLU A 51 -12.95 -10.11 17.16
CA GLU A 51 -14.34 -10.42 17.51
C GLU A 51 -15.03 -9.29 18.29
N LEU A 52 -14.27 -8.43 18.93
CA LEU A 52 -14.77 -7.29 19.70
C LEU A 52 -15.01 -6.05 18.84
N ALA A 53 -14.52 -6.05 17.62
CA ALA A 53 -14.68 -4.90 16.73
C ALA A 53 -16.13 -4.78 16.24
N PRO A 54 -16.60 -3.57 15.96
CA PRO A 54 -17.91 -3.38 15.34
C PRO A 54 -18.03 -4.13 14.02
N LYS A 55 -19.20 -4.71 13.77
CA LYS A 55 -19.47 -5.51 12.57
C LYS A 55 -20.52 -4.83 11.71
N ASN A 56 -20.43 -5.00 10.40
CA ASN A 56 -21.47 -4.54 9.49
C ASN A 56 -22.68 -5.48 9.48
N SER A 57 -23.69 -5.20 8.63
CA SER A 57 -24.90 -6.01 8.55
C SER A 57 -24.65 -7.46 8.11
N ALA A 58 -23.53 -7.72 7.44
CA ALA A 58 -23.13 -9.06 7.03
C ALA A 58 -22.29 -9.80 8.09
N GLY A 59 -22.04 -9.18 9.25
CA GLY A 59 -21.22 -9.76 10.30
C GLY A 59 -19.71 -9.62 10.07
N LEU A 60 -19.29 -8.76 9.18
CA LEU A 60 -17.89 -8.55 8.85
C LEU A 60 -17.33 -7.30 9.52
N VAL A 61 -16.05 -7.33 9.84
CA VAL A 61 -15.32 -6.16 10.34
C VAL A 61 -14.75 -5.42 9.15
N GLU A 62 -15.15 -4.17 8.97
CA GLU A 62 -14.67 -3.31 7.89
C GLU A 62 -13.57 -2.39 8.40
N PHE A 63 -12.55 -2.21 7.61
CA PHE A 63 -11.50 -1.22 7.88
C PHE A 63 -10.83 -0.80 6.57
N SER A 64 -10.03 0.24 6.64
CA SER A 64 -9.31 0.75 5.48
C SER A 64 -7.90 1.16 5.87
N ALA A 65 -7.04 1.26 4.89
CA ALA A 65 -5.68 1.73 5.07
C ALA A 65 -5.25 2.54 3.86
N ASP A 66 -4.44 3.55 4.11
CA ASP A 66 -3.83 4.30 3.03
C ASP A 66 -2.65 3.50 2.47
N PHE A 67 -2.41 3.67 1.19
CA PHE A 67 -1.27 3.03 0.53
C PHE A 67 -0.59 3.98 -0.43
N ARG A 68 0.67 3.70 -0.72
CA ARG A 68 1.44 4.34 -1.77
C ARG A 68 2.13 3.26 -2.57
N ILE A 69 2.01 3.35 -3.89
CA ILE A 69 2.69 2.46 -4.83
C ILE A 69 3.62 3.30 -5.69
N LEU A 70 4.88 2.90 -5.74
CA LEU A 70 5.86 3.42 -6.68
C LEU A 70 6.12 2.31 -7.69
N LYS A 71 5.87 2.56 -8.96
CA LYS A 71 6.07 1.57 -10.00
C LYS A 71 6.65 2.18 -11.25
N PRO A 72 7.43 1.42 -12.04
CA PRO A 72 7.90 1.92 -13.34
C PRO A 72 6.73 2.29 -14.24
N VAL A 73 6.85 3.39 -14.96
CA VAL A 73 5.87 3.74 -15.98
C VAL A 73 5.79 2.64 -17.02
N ASP A 74 6.95 2.13 -17.44
CA ASP A 74 7.05 0.94 -18.28
C ASP A 74 7.40 -0.26 -17.40
N GLN A 75 6.39 -1.05 -17.05
CA GLN A 75 6.57 -2.20 -16.15
C GLN A 75 7.46 -3.29 -16.73
N GLN A 76 7.59 -3.36 -18.05
CA GLN A 76 8.46 -4.34 -18.70
C GLN A 76 9.94 -4.08 -18.40
N LYS A 77 10.30 -2.84 -18.08
CA LYS A 77 11.67 -2.46 -17.72
C LYS A 77 12.00 -2.67 -16.25
N GLY A 78 11.01 -2.97 -15.41
CA GLY A 78 11.21 -3.22 -13.98
C GLY A 78 11.83 -4.59 -13.72
N SER A 79 12.23 -4.83 -12.48
CA SER A 79 12.82 -6.09 -12.04
C SER A 79 11.82 -7.22 -11.88
N HIS A 80 10.53 -6.95 -12.02
CA HIS A 80 9.42 -7.87 -11.77
C HIS A 80 9.37 -8.38 -10.32
N LYS A 81 9.86 -7.57 -9.39
CA LYS A 81 9.87 -7.88 -7.96
C LYS A 81 9.09 -6.84 -7.19
N LEU A 82 8.36 -7.30 -6.17
CA LEU A 82 7.63 -6.43 -5.27
C LEU A 82 8.44 -6.23 -3.98
N PHE A 83 8.64 -4.98 -3.61
CA PHE A 83 9.17 -4.62 -2.31
C PHE A 83 8.02 -4.04 -1.48
N PHE A 84 7.70 -4.70 -0.38
CA PHE A 84 6.59 -4.29 0.48
C PHE A 84 7.11 -3.74 1.80
N ASP A 85 6.66 -2.54 2.17
CA ASP A 85 7.05 -1.88 3.40
C ASP A 85 5.81 -1.57 4.25
N VAL A 86 5.83 -2.05 5.50
CA VAL A 86 4.84 -1.63 6.49
C VAL A 86 5.42 -0.42 7.20
N VAL A 87 4.86 0.75 6.91
CA VAL A 87 5.40 2.01 7.40
C VAL A 87 5.36 2.11 8.93
N ASN A 88 6.30 2.87 9.50
CA ASN A 88 6.36 3.08 10.94
C ASN A 88 5.51 4.29 11.32
N ARG A 89 4.40 4.03 12.02
CA ARG A 89 3.49 5.08 12.49
C ARG A 89 3.04 6.02 11.35
N GLY A 90 2.79 5.45 10.17
CA GLY A 90 2.40 6.22 9.00
C GLY A 90 3.55 6.93 8.27
N ASN A 91 4.79 6.72 8.68
CA ASN A 91 5.95 7.33 8.05
C ASN A 91 6.72 6.34 7.18
N PRO A 92 6.73 6.52 5.86
CA PRO A 92 7.49 5.65 4.98
C PRO A 92 8.99 5.93 5.12
N LEU A 93 9.73 4.98 5.63
CA LEU A 93 11.15 5.12 5.89
C LEU A 93 12.05 4.50 4.81
N SER A 94 11.52 3.52 4.09
CA SER A 94 12.30 2.75 3.13
C SER A 94 12.93 3.60 2.02
N PRO A 95 12.23 4.56 1.39
CA PRO A 95 12.86 5.38 0.36
C PRO A 95 14.09 6.12 0.86
N ALA A 96 14.00 6.72 2.05
CA ALA A 96 15.12 7.46 2.62
C ALA A 96 16.29 6.54 3.01
N ARG A 97 15.99 5.37 3.58
CA ARG A 97 17.02 4.47 4.10
C ARG A 97 17.70 3.65 3.03
N ILE A 98 16.96 3.24 2.01
CA ILE A 98 17.51 2.38 0.95
C ILE A 98 18.11 3.23 -0.17
N ASN A 99 17.45 4.31 -0.56
CA ASN A 99 17.82 5.12 -1.72
C ASN A 99 18.31 6.51 -1.36
N SER A 100 18.45 6.83 -0.07
CA SER A 100 18.83 8.17 0.39
C SER A 100 17.91 9.27 -0.15
N THR A 101 16.63 8.94 -0.31
CA THR A 101 15.62 9.84 -0.84
C THR A 101 15.40 11.02 0.13
N PRO A 102 15.31 12.25 -0.35
CA PRO A 102 14.99 13.39 0.50
C PRO A 102 13.66 13.21 1.22
N GLU A 103 13.54 13.83 2.39
CA GLU A 103 12.33 13.71 3.20
C GLU A 103 11.09 14.20 2.45
N SER A 104 11.24 15.18 1.58
CA SER A 104 10.16 15.72 0.77
C SER A 104 9.56 14.71 -0.22
N ASP A 105 10.30 13.65 -0.52
CA ASP A 105 9.88 12.64 -1.50
C ASP A 105 9.30 11.38 -0.85
N ARG A 106 9.05 11.45 0.45
CA ARG A 106 8.45 10.33 1.19
C ARG A 106 6.93 10.37 1.16
#